data_c360ba3fca65e4703bc73593952772bc
#
_entry.id   c360ba3fca65e4703bc73593952772bc
#
_cell.length_a   1.000
_cell.length_b   1.000
_cell.length_c   1.000
_cell.angle_alpha   90.00
_cell.angle_beta   90.00
_cell.angle_gamma   90.00
#
_symmetry.space_group_name_H-M   'P 1'
#
loop_
_entity.id
_entity.type
_entity.pdbx_description
1 polymer ?
#
loop_
_entity_poly.entity_id
_entity_poly.type
_entity_poly.pdbx_seq_one_letter_code
_entity_poly.pdbx_strand_id
1 'polypeptide(L)'
;SVALVSAINPYSRKEVTSHGVLPVDKIVDLDIFDPKSRDDAIGDWLGQTAEEAEAAGIHVHEHTPEVSAVCLQDKRLMDWNLILRFFVEISELLGEDLYRVKGLVQFDNVDKPVILQGVQATFSPPTYADAWPRGEPETRIVVIGKGLERADLETRFAACIFTPPTELDRGLGAI
;
A
#
# COMPACT_ATOMS: atom_id res chain seq x y z
N SER A 1 -5.49 27.39 10.29
CA SER A 1 -4.83 27.31 11.59
C SER A 1 -3.95 26.06 11.64
N VAL A 2 -2.68 26.20 12.05
CA VAL A 2 -1.71 25.09 12.12
C VAL A 2 -2.23 23.95 13.00
N ALA A 3 -2.92 24.29 14.11
CA ALA A 3 -3.48 23.31 15.03
C ALA A 3 -4.51 22.39 14.35
N LEU A 4 -5.37 22.92 13.50
CA LEU A 4 -6.35 22.12 12.75
C LEU A 4 -5.67 21.17 11.76
N VAL A 5 -4.69 21.68 11.02
CA VAL A 5 -3.91 20.85 10.08
C VAL A 5 -3.14 19.75 10.82
N SER A 6 -2.61 20.04 12.01
CA SER A 6 -1.91 19.04 12.83
C SER A 6 -2.86 18.00 13.41
N ALA A 7 -4.11 18.36 13.66
CA ALA A 7 -5.12 17.40 14.10
C ALA A 7 -5.55 16.45 12.97
N ILE A 8 -5.56 16.94 11.72
CA ILE A 8 -5.91 16.13 10.54
C ILE A 8 -4.74 15.24 10.11
N ASN A 9 -3.52 15.78 10.07
CA ASN A 9 -2.32 15.03 9.72
C ASN A 9 -1.15 15.45 10.61
N PRO A 10 -0.91 14.78 11.74
CA PRO A 10 0.16 15.11 12.67
C PRO A 10 1.56 14.93 12.07
N TYR A 11 1.71 14.03 11.12
CA TYR A 11 3.01 13.70 10.50
C TYR A 11 3.38 14.58 9.31
N SER A 12 2.45 15.39 8.79
CA SER A 12 2.78 16.28 7.68
C SER A 12 3.73 17.38 8.13
N ARG A 13 4.77 17.61 7.35
CA ARG A 13 5.61 18.80 7.50
C ARG A 13 4.75 20.04 7.19
N LYS A 14 4.83 21.04 8.04
CA LYS A 14 4.01 22.24 7.96
C LYS A 14 4.92 23.47 7.93
N GLU A 15 4.75 24.30 6.92
CA GLU A 15 5.45 25.56 6.81
C GLU A 15 4.43 26.71 6.79
N VAL A 16 4.65 27.69 7.66
CA VAL A 16 3.80 28.88 7.71
C VAL A 16 4.43 29.96 6.83
N THR A 17 3.66 30.42 5.85
CA THR A 17 4.13 31.45 4.92
C THR A 17 3.30 32.73 5.08
N SER A 18 3.89 33.87 4.71
CA SER A 18 3.20 35.13 4.56
C SER A 18 3.29 35.59 3.13
N HIS A 19 2.15 35.93 2.50
CA HIS A 19 2.07 36.38 1.09
C HIS A 19 2.69 35.39 0.09
N GLY A 20 2.70 34.09 0.41
CA GLY A 20 3.25 33.05 -0.47
C GLY A 20 4.78 33.03 -0.56
N VAL A 21 5.48 33.76 0.28
CA VAL A 21 6.95 33.78 0.30
C VAL A 21 7.45 32.58 1.08
N LEU A 22 8.07 31.63 0.38
CA LEU A 22 8.69 30.44 0.94
C LEU A 22 10.05 30.20 0.26
N PRO A 23 11.12 29.95 1.01
CA PRO A 23 12.40 29.54 0.43
C PRO A 23 12.25 28.27 -0.42
N VAL A 24 12.93 28.24 -1.57
CA VAL A 24 12.80 27.14 -2.54
C VAL A 24 13.23 25.80 -1.95
N ASP A 25 14.25 25.78 -1.10
CA ASP A 25 14.72 24.63 -0.35
C ASP A 25 13.63 23.99 0.53
N LYS A 26 12.68 24.80 0.99
CA LYS A 26 11.52 24.32 1.75
C LYS A 26 10.46 23.60 0.91
N ILE A 27 10.53 23.76 -0.41
CA ILE A 27 9.59 23.13 -1.36
C ILE A 27 10.25 21.97 -2.10
N VAL A 28 11.51 22.11 -2.49
CA VAL A 28 12.21 21.19 -3.40
C VAL A 28 12.99 20.13 -2.65
N ASP A 29 13.58 20.46 -1.50
CA ASP A 29 14.39 19.57 -0.67
C ASP A 29 13.56 18.89 0.43
N LEU A 30 12.40 18.35 0.06
CA LEU A 30 11.53 17.69 1.02
C LEU A 30 11.93 16.23 1.29
N ASP A 31 13.06 15.76 0.77
CA ASP A 31 13.53 14.35 0.87
C ASP A 31 12.48 13.26 0.52
N ILE A 32 11.29 13.71 0.09
CA ILE A 32 10.18 12.82 -0.27
C ILE A 32 10.55 11.91 -1.45
N PHE A 33 11.60 12.29 -2.21
CA PHE A 33 12.09 11.57 -3.37
C PHE A 33 13.55 11.17 -3.30
N ASP A 34 14.22 11.28 -2.16
CA ASP A 34 15.57 10.72 -2.04
C ASP A 34 15.49 9.19 -2.08
N PRO A 35 16.08 8.55 -3.12
CA PRO A 35 16.13 7.10 -3.19
C PRO A 35 16.83 6.43 -2.01
N LYS A 36 17.63 7.19 -1.25
CA LYS A 36 18.40 6.69 -0.10
C LYS A 36 17.61 6.75 1.22
N SER A 37 16.60 7.61 1.32
CA SER A 37 15.68 7.69 2.46
C SER A 37 14.40 6.87 2.25
N ARG A 38 14.37 6.05 1.19
CA ARG A 38 13.19 5.30 0.74
C ARG A 38 12.66 4.32 1.78
N ASP A 39 13.53 3.74 2.59
CA ASP A 39 13.15 2.66 3.51
C ASP A 39 12.33 3.20 4.70
N ASP A 40 12.70 4.36 5.23
CA ASP A 40 11.91 5.03 6.28
C ASP A 40 10.61 5.61 5.72
N ALA A 41 10.66 6.19 4.51
CA ALA A 41 9.50 6.76 3.84
C ALA A 41 8.46 5.71 3.40
N ILE A 42 8.85 4.45 3.15
CA ILE A 42 7.90 3.38 2.82
C ILE A 42 7.04 3.00 4.02
N GLY A 43 7.60 2.97 5.24
CA GLY A 43 6.84 2.75 6.47
C GLY A 43 5.78 3.83 6.68
N ASP A 44 6.18 5.09 6.56
CA ASP A 44 5.27 6.25 6.68
C ASP A 44 4.29 6.32 5.50
N TRP A 45 4.70 5.85 4.33
CA TRP A 45 3.91 5.88 3.10
C TRP A 45 2.83 4.80 3.01
N LEU A 46 3.06 3.62 3.60
CA LEU A 46 2.03 2.58 3.75
C LEU A 46 0.97 2.96 4.77
N GLY A 47 1.24 4.00 5.56
CA GLY A 47 0.39 4.43 6.66
C GLY A 47 0.41 3.45 7.82
N GLN A 48 0.09 3.95 8.98
CA GLN A 48 -0.31 3.09 10.08
C GLN A 48 -1.65 2.45 9.71
N THR A 49 -1.85 1.19 10.04
CA THR A 49 -3.18 0.59 9.92
C THR A 49 -4.15 1.37 10.80
N ALA A 50 -5.45 1.35 10.48
CA ALA A 50 -6.46 1.99 11.32
C ALA A 50 -6.35 1.55 12.78
N GLU A 51 -6.00 0.28 13.02
CA GLU A 51 -5.79 -0.30 14.35
C GLU A 51 -4.54 0.26 15.04
N GLU A 52 -3.44 0.46 14.31
CA GLU A 52 -2.22 1.07 14.85
C GLU A 52 -2.42 2.56 15.15
N ALA A 53 -3.18 3.26 14.32
CA ALA A 53 -3.56 4.65 14.54
C ALA A 53 -4.48 4.80 15.76
N GLU A 54 -5.44 3.90 15.92
CA GLU A 54 -6.36 3.87 17.07
C GLU A 54 -5.62 3.52 18.36
N ALA A 55 -4.71 2.55 18.33
CA ALA A 55 -3.84 2.19 19.47
C ALA A 55 -2.89 3.34 19.86
N ALA A 56 -2.49 4.19 18.92
CA ALA A 56 -1.70 5.39 19.14
C ALA A 56 -2.53 6.60 19.60
N GLY A 57 -3.85 6.46 19.76
CA GLY A 57 -4.77 7.54 20.12
C GLY A 57 -5.00 8.57 19.01
N ILE A 58 -4.69 8.20 17.78
CA ILE A 58 -4.93 9.02 16.60
C ILE A 58 -6.35 8.74 16.13
N HIS A 59 -7.24 9.70 16.31
CA HIS A 59 -8.59 9.61 15.75
C HIS A 59 -8.48 9.58 14.22
N VAL A 60 -8.78 8.44 13.63
CA VAL A 60 -8.99 8.31 12.19
C VAL A 60 -10.24 9.14 11.88
N HIS A 61 -10.05 10.32 11.29
CA HIS A 61 -11.18 11.13 10.87
C HIS A 61 -11.98 10.36 9.83
N GLU A 62 -13.29 10.26 10.04
CA GLU A 62 -14.23 9.82 9.01
C GLU A 62 -14.06 10.73 7.77
N HIS A 63 -13.27 10.26 6.85
CA HIS A 63 -13.30 10.78 5.49
C HIS A 63 -14.69 10.46 4.95
N THR A 64 -15.32 11.35 4.27
CA THR A 64 -16.67 11.24 3.66
C THR A 64 -17.28 9.84 3.88
N PRO A 65 -18.45 9.66 4.48
CA PRO A 65 -18.95 8.36 4.97
C PRO A 65 -18.95 7.21 3.94
N GLU A 66 -18.71 7.55 2.69
CA GLU A 66 -18.68 6.61 1.56
C GLU A 66 -17.27 6.12 1.18
N VAL A 67 -16.19 6.81 1.60
CA VAL A 67 -14.80 6.43 1.25
C VAL A 67 -14.14 5.74 2.41
N SER A 68 -13.59 4.57 2.17
CA SER A 68 -12.90 3.78 3.17
C SER A 68 -11.54 3.27 2.66
N ALA A 69 -10.73 2.77 3.59
CA ALA A 69 -9.47 2.12 3.30
C ALA A 69 -9.47 0.73 3.95
N VAL A 70 -9.04 -0.27 3.20
CA VAL A 70 -8.83 -1.64 3.69
C VAL A 70 -7.37 -1.98 3.53
N CYS A 71 -6.73 -2.39 4.63
CA CYS A 71 -5.38 -2.93 4.63
C CYS A 71 -5.44 -4.46 4.72
N LEU A 72 -4.83 -5.12 3.74
CA LEU A 72 -4.70 -6.57 3.64
C LEU A 72 -3.25 -6.94 3.98
N GLN A 73 -3.06 -7.92 4.86
CA GLN A 73 -1.74 -8.28 5.37
C GLN A 73 -1.57 -9.79 5.43
N ASP A 74 -0.41 -10.28 5.03
CA ASP A 74 -0.04 -11.69 5.20
C ASP A 74 1.50 -11.86 5.20
N LYS A 75 2.01 -12.74 6.06
CA LYS A 75 3.44 -13.07 6.13
C LYS A 75 3.86 -14.19 5.17
N ARG A 76 2.89 -14.85 4.54
CA ARG A 76 3.17 -15.91 3.57
C ARG A 76 3.55 -15.32 2.22
N LEU A 77 4.27 -16.09 1.44
CA LEU A 77 4.61 -15.74 0.07
C LEU A 77 3.34 -15.63 -0.78
N MET A 78 3.32 -14.68 -1.69
CA MET A 78 2.24 -14.50 -2.65
C MET A 78 2.62 -15.07 -4.01
N ASP A 79 1.63 -15.57 -4.74
CA ASP A 79 1.78 -15.92 -6.13
C ASP A 79 1.68 -14.66 -7.00
N TRP A 80 2.66 -14.48 -7.87
CA TRP A 80 2.75 -13.31 -8.75
C TRP A 80 1.52 -13.14 -9.65
N ASN A 81 1.10 -14.21 -10.31
CA ASN A 81 0.00 -14.14 -11.26
C ASN A 81 -1.34 -13.93 -10.56
N LEU A 82 -1.53 -14.55 -9.38
CA LEU A 82 -2.74 -14.39 -8.60
C LEU A 82 -2.86 -12.98 -8.02
N ILE A 83 -1.78 -12.36 -7.58
CA ILE A 83 -1.79 -10.94 -7.14
C ILE A 83 -2.12 -10.00 -8.31
N LEU A 84 -1.53 -10.20 -9.49
CA LEU A 84 -1.86 -9.39 -10.65
C LEU A 84 -3.34 -9.55 -11.05
N ARG A 85 -3.83 -10.78 -11.02
CA ARG A 85 -5.25 -11.08 -11.27
C ARG A 85 -6.15 -10.42 -10.23
N PHE A 86 -5.80 -10.50 -8.96
CA PHE A 86 -6.52 -9.80 -7.88
C PHE A 86 -6.66 -8.30 -8.15
N PHE A 87 -5.60 -7.64 -8.62
CA PHE A 87 -5.65 -6.22 -8.96
C PHE A 87 -6.59 -5.92 -10.14
N VAL A 88 -6.59 -6.78 -11.16
CA VAL A 88 -7.53 -6.67 -12.27
C VAL A 88 -8.97 -6.87 -11.77
N GLU A 89 -9.22 -7.92 -11.00
CA GLU A 89 -10.55 -8.23 -10.47
C GLU A 89 -11.12 -7.10 -9.59
N ILE A 90 -10.32 -6.52 -8.69
CA ILE A 90 -10.81 -5.41 -7.86
C ILE A 90 -11.03 -4.13 -8.67
N SER A 91 -10.24 -3.90 -9.73
CA SER A 91 -10.46 -2.74 -10.61
C SER A 91 -11.71 -2.89 -11.47
N GLU A 92 -12.03 -4.10 -11.91
CA GLU A 92 -13.28 -4.38 -12.63
C GLU A 92 -14.51 -4.32 -11.70
N LEU A 93 -14.37 -4.85 -10.49
CA LEU A 93 -15.44 -4.89 -9.49
C LEU A 93 -15.83 -3.49 -9.01
N LEU A 94 -14.86 -2.65 -8.71
CA LEU A 94 -15.06 -1.33 -8.12
C LEU A 94 -15.14 -0.21 -9.16
N GLY A 95 -14.55 -0.40 -10.33
CA GLY A 95 -14.57 0.59 -11.41
C GLY A 95 -14.08 1.97 -10.95
N GLU A 96 -14.93 2.99 -11.11
CA GLU A 96 -14.63 4.37 -10.71
C GLU A 96 -14.58 4.57 -9.19
N ASP A 97 -15.14 3.65 -8.42
CA ASP A 97 -15.11 3.66 -6.96
C ASP A 97 -13.79 3.14 -6.38
N LEU A 98 -12.92 2.54 -7.19
CA LEU A 98 -11.54 2.23 -6.81
C LEU A 98 -10.67 3.48 -6.98
N TYR A 99 -10.24 4.09 -5.90
CA TYR A 99 -9.44 5.32 -5.99
C TYR A 99 -7.95 5.04 -6.02
N ARG A 100 -7.47 4.15 -5.16
CA ARG A 100 -6.04 3.86 -5.05
C ARG A 100 -5.79 2.46 -4.52
N VAL A 101 -4.75 1.84 -5.08
CA VAL A 101 -4.16 0.63 -4.53
C VAL A 101 -2.67 0.85 -4.35
N LYS A 102 -2.15 0.45 -3.20
CA LYS A 102 -0.71 0.41 -2.94
C LYS A 102 -0.38 -0.89 -2.26
N GLY A 103 0.69 -1.54 -2.69
CA GLY A 103 1.15 -2.79 -2.09
C GLY A 103 2.65 -2.85 -1.96
N LEU A 104 3.10 -3.41 -0.86
CA LEU A 104 4.42 -3.97 -0.68
C LEU A 104 4.23 -5.48 -0.57
N VAL A 105 4.74 -6.23 -1.53
CA VAL A 105 4.39 -7.64 -1.69
C VAL A 105 5.63 -8.52 -1.67
N GLN A 106 5.53 -9.61 -0.91
CA GLN A 106 6.51 -10.68 -0.85
C GLN A 106 6.11 -11.80 -1.82
N PHE A 107 6.92 -12.03 -2.85
CA PHE A 107 6.68 -13.08 -3.82
C PHE A 107 7.63 -14.26 -3.67
N ASP A 108 7.20 -15.43 -4.15
CA ASP A 108 8.10 -16.54 -4.40
C ASP A 108 9.12 -16.16 -5.48
N ASN A 109 10.34 -16.58 -5.32
CA ASN A 109 11.47 -16.29 -6.23
C ASN A 109 11.88 -14.81 -6.36
N VAL A 110 11.45 -13.93 -5.46
CA VAL A 110 11.89 -12.53 -5.42
C VAL A 110 12.35 -12.18 -4.00
N ASP A 111 13.66 -11.94 -3.84
CA ASP A 111 14.24 -11.66 -2.53
C ASP A 111 13.91 -10.26 -1.99
N LYS A 112 13.57 -9.33 -2.88
CA LYS A 112 13.28 -7.95 -2.54
C LYS A 112 11.78 -7.69 -2.42
N PRO A 113 11.39 -6.74 -1.56
CA PRO A 113 9.99 -6.28 -1.52
C PRO A 113 9.59 -5.68 -2.87
N VAL A 114 8.47 -6.12 -3.41
CA VAL A 114 7.92 -5.58 -4.66
C VAL A 114 6.86 -4.54 -4.35
N ILE A 115 7.05 -3.34 -4.91
CA ILE A 115 6.11 -2.23 -4.78
C ILE A 115 5.14 -2.28 -5.96
N LEU A 116 3.87 -2.42 -5.65
CA LEU A 116 2.76 -2.35 -6.60
C LEU A 116 1.90 -1.14 -6.28
N GLN A 117 1.48 -0.40 -7.30
CA GLN A 117 0.62 0.76 -7.11
C GLN A 117 -0.28 1.00 -8.31
N GLY A 118 -1.47 1.52 -8.02
CA GLY A 118 -2.45 1.89 -9.03
C GLY A 118 -3.36 3.02 -8.57
N VAL A 119 -3.89 3.72 -9.55
CA VAL A 119 -4.93 4.73 -9.39
C VAL A 119 -6.06 4.34 -10.33
N GLN A 120 -7.22 4.08 -9.79
CA GLN A 120 -8.35 3.50 -10.53
C GLN A 120 -7.91 2.22 -11.28
N ALA A 121 -8.19 2.11 -12.56
CA ALA A 121 -7.81 0.97 -13.39
C ALA A 121 -6.38 1.04 -13.95
N THR A 122 -5.59 2.08 -13.59
CA THR A 122 -4.24 2.28 -14.11
C THR A 122 -3.20 1.84 -13.09
N PHE A 123 -2.44 0.79 -13.42
CA PHE A 123 -1.36 0.27 -12.59
C PHE A 123 0.00 0.64 -13.18
N SER A 124 0.90 1.10 -12.32
CA SER A 124 2.29 1.37 -12.70
C SER A 124 3.08 0.05 -12.81
N PRO A 125 4.14 0.01 -13.63
CA PRO A 125 5.05 -1.12 -13.60
C PRO A 125 5.58 -1.37 -12.18
N PRO A 126 5.71 -2.64 -11.79
CA PRO A 126 6.28 -3.01 -10.49
C PRO A 126 7.67 -2.42 -10.29
N THR A 127 7.96 -1.97 -9.06
CA THR A 127 9.30 -1.52 -8.65
C THR A 127 9.74 -2.28 -7.40
N TYR A 128 11.02 -2.16 -7.02
CA TYR A 128 11.58 -2.90 -5.90
C TYR A 128 12.05 -1.95 -4.82
N ALA A 129 11.77 -2.29 -3.56
CA ALA A 129 12.42 -1.64 -2.43
C ALA A 129 13.74 -2.35 -2.10
N ASP A 130 14.66 -1.64 -1.44
CA ASP A 130 15.95 -2.21 -1.08
C ASP A 130 15.86 -3.12 0.15
N ALA A 131 14.94 -2.84 1.06
CA ALA A 131 14.71 -3.61 2.28
C ALA A 131 13.24 -3.57 2.72
N TRP A 132 12.88 -4.44 3.66
CA TRP A 132 11.57 -4.44 4.32
C TRP A 132 11.54 -3.33 5.37
N PRO A 133 10.54 -2.44 5.37
CA PRO A 133 10.49 -1.26 6.26
C PRO A 133 10.53 -1.58 7.76
N ARG A 134 10.02 -2.76 8.13
CA ARG A 134 9.99 -3.23 9.52
C ARG A 134 10.96 -4.37 9.80
N GLY A 135 11.92 -4.61 8.91
CA GLY A 135 12.94 -5.65 9.03
C GLY A 135 12.44 -7.07 8.77
N GLU A 136 11.13 -7.35 8.89
CA GLU A 136 10.54 -8.65 8.58
C GLU A 136 9.71 -8.60 7.29
N PRO A 137 9.81 -9.63 6.43
CA PRO A 137 8.98 -9.75 5.25
C PRO A 137 7.49 -9.88 5.62
N GLU A 138 6.67 -9.00 5.07
CA GLU A 138 5.21 -9.04 5.23
C GLU A 138 4.57 -8.33 4.04
N THR A 139 3.68 -9.04 3.33
CA THR A 139 2.85 -8.41 2.31
C THR A 139 1.83 -7.49 2.96
N ARG A 140 1.75 -6.25 2.45
CA ARG A 140 0.73 -5.28 2.81
C ARG A 140 0.17 -4.63 1.56
N ILE A 141 -1.15 -4.70 1.39
CA ILE A 141 -1.86 -4.04 0.29
C ILE A 141 -2.94 -3.15 0.89
N VAL A 142 -2.91 -1.87 0.56
CA VAL A 142 -3.93 -0.90 0.95
C VAL A 142 -4.80 -0.59 -0.26
N VAL A 143 -6.09 -0.81 -0.11
CA VAL A 143 -7.12 -0.47 -1.10
C VAL A 143 -7.93 0.69 -0.56
N ILE A 144 -8.07 1.76 -1.33
CA ILE A 144 -8.85 2.96 -0.99
C ILE A 144 -9.94 3.15 -2.04
N GLY A 145 -11.18 3.29 -1.60
CA GLY A 145 -12.31 3.45 -2.50
C GLY A 145 -13.65 3.57 -1.78
N LYS A 146 -14.73 3.52 -2.56
CA LYS A 146 -16.11 3.45 -2.06
C LYS A 146 -16.60 2.01 -2.10
N GLY A 147 -17.53 1.69 -1.20
CA GLY A 147 -18.20 0.38 -1.20
C GLY A 147 -17.25 -0.80 -0.98
N LEU A 148 -16.13 -0.59 -0.28
CA LEU A 148 -15.17 -1.65 -0.02
C LEU A 148 -15.75 -2.66 0.99
N GLU A 149 -15.97 -3.88 0.55
CA GLU A 149 -16.36 -5.00 1.41
C GLU A 149 -15.11 -5.72 1.89
N ARG A 150 -14.69 -5.44 3.13
CA ARG A 150 -13.46 -5.99 3.73
C ARG A 150 -13.39 -7.52 3.61
N ALA A 151 -14.45 -8.22 3.96
CA ALA A 151 -14.49 -9.70 3.96
C ALA A 151 -14.32 -10.29 2.56
N ASP A 152 -14.84 -9.63 1.52
CA ASP A 152 -14.64 -10.04 0.12
C ASP A 152 -13.19 -9.83 -0.31
N LEU A 153 -12.62 -8.65 -0.01
CA LEU A 153 -11.23 -8.34 -0.30
C LEU A 153 -10.26 -9.29 0.41
N GLU A 154 -10.49 -9.60 1.68
CA GLU A 154 -9.68 -10.55 2.45
C GLU A 154 -9.76 -11.96 1.87
N THR A 155 -10.94 -12.40 1.43
CA THR A 155 -11.14 -13.72 0.80
C THR A 155 -10.38 -13.82 -0.51
N ARG A 156 -10.48 -12.81 -1.38
CA ARG A 156 -9.75 -12.75 -2.67
C ARG A 156 -8.26 -12.67 -2.47
N PHE A 157 -7.81 -11.87 -1.52
CA PHE A 157 -6.40 -11.73 -1.18
C PHE A 157 -5.83 -13.04 -0.62
N ALA A 158 -6.54 -13.73 0.27
CA ALA A 158 -6.11 -15.02 0.81
C ALA A 158 -5.96 -16.11 -0.29
N ALA A 159 -6.71 -16.01 -1.37
CA ALA A 159 -6.55 -16.90 -2.53
C ALA A 159 -5.26 -16.64 -3.34
N CYS A 160 -4.56 -15.52 -3.09
CA CYS A 160 -3.31 -15.18 -3.77
C CYS A 160 -2.05 -15.78 -3.11
N ILE A 161 -2.21 -16.53 -2.02
CA ILE A 161 -1.08 -17.14 -1.32
C ILE A 161 -0.44 -18.18 -2.21
N PHE A 162 0.89 -18.11 -2.32
CA PHE A 162 1.67 -19.08 -3.07
C PHE A 162 1.56 -20.48 -2.45
N THR A 163 1.20 -21.44 -3.28
CA THR A 163 1.18 -22.86 -2.92
C THR A 163 2.24 -23.56 -3.74
N PRO A 164 3.28 -24.15 -3.12
CA PRO A 164 4.30 -24.88 -3.86
C PRO A 164 3.66 -26.02 -4.67
N PRO A 165 4.13 -26.24 -5.92
CA PRO A 165 3.65 -27.34 -6.75
C PRO A 165 3.91 -28.68 -6.06
N THR A 166 2.91 -29.54 -6.05
CA THR A 166 3.01 -30.89 -5.50
C THR A 166 3.94 -31.77 -6.37
N GLU A 167 4.41 -32.91 -5.85
CA GLU A 167 5.24 -33.84 -6.63
C GLU A 167 4.50 -34.36 -7.89
N LEU A 168 3.19 -34.44 -7.87
CA LEU A 168 2.35 -34.81 -9.00
C LEU A 168 2.41 -33.76 -10.13
N ASP A 169 2.45 -32.48 -9.79
CA ASP A 169 2.49 -31.38 -10.76
C ASP A 169 3.85 -31.30 -11.48
N ARG A 170 4.92 -31.74 -10.80
CA ARG A 170 6.30 -31.78 -11.40
C ARG A 170 6.48 -32.92 -12.40
N GLY A 171 5.64 -33.96 -12.32
CA GLY A 171 5.71 -35.12 -13.21
C GLY A 171 5.05 -34.93 -14.58
N LEU A 172 4.19 -33.95 -14.74
CA LEU A 172 3.43 -33.71 -16.00
C LEU A 172 4.11 -32.71 -16.96
N GLY A 173 5.21 -32.07 -16.54
CA GLY A 173 5.93 -31.08 -17.35
C GLY A 173 7.15 -31.60 -18.13
N ALA A 174 7.38 -32.92 -18.15
CA ALA A 174 8.52 -33.56 -18.82
C ALA A 174 8.07 -34.52 -19.94
N ILE A 175 7.25 -34.01 -20.90
CA ILE A 175 7.01 -34.68 -22.19
C ILE A 175 7.18 -33.64 -23.30
#